data_6ae82a2c84938ba503ab03f40c229e10
#
_entry.id   6ae82a2c84938ba503ab03f40c229e10
#
_cell.length_a   1.000
_cell.length_b   1.000
_cell.length_c   1.000
_cell.angle_alpha   90.00
_cell.angle_beta   90.00
_cell.angle_gamma   90.00
#
_symmetry.space_group_name_H-M   'P 1'
#
loop_
_entity.id
_entity.type
_entity.pdbx_description
1 polymer ?
#
loop_
_entity_poly.entity_id
_entity_poly.type
_entity_poly.pdbx_seq_one_letter_code
_entity_poly.pdbx_strand_id
1 'polypeptide(L)'
;QYSDGEKYLSLVAITNRIDPTTGYAYPTFETYTFEKETGKLLTMGELYQRFGKTAAEAASSFEQTMKEYYQQELESMYFTEEMCDYNCFLNLRGINDYSSGIELYVENDELKFYRGFQVFSKYLEEQFYRNEDFKFDFR
;
A
#
# COMPACT_ATOMS: atom_id res chain seq x y z
N GLN A 1 10.24 -9.53 -3.38
CA GLN A 1 10.71 -8.51 -4.34
C GLN A 1 11.92 -7.78 -3.77
N TYR A 2 12.73 -7.19 -4.63
CA TYR A 2 13.82 -6.31 -4.21
C TYR A 2 14.02 -5.18 -5.23
N SER A 3 14.60 -4.09 -4.75
CA SER A 3 15.11 -2.98 -5.58
C SER A 3 16.56 -2.74 -5.21
N ASP A 4 17.41 -2.68 -6.20
CA ASP A 4 18.84 -2.44 -6.08
C ASP A 4 19.17 -1.11 -6.76
N GLY A 5 18.94 0.01 -6.04
CA GLY A 5 19.26 1.36 -6.46
C GLY A 5 20.75 1.70 -6.31
N GLU A 6 21.13 2.91 -6.61
CA GLU A 6 22.51 3.37 -6.48
C GLU A 6 22.95 3.41 -5.01
N LYS A 7 22.11 3.96 -4.13
CA LYS A 7 22.41 4.19 -2.71
C LYS A 7 21.79 3.16 -1.77
N TYR A 8 20.66 2.58 -2.17
CA TYR A 8 19.87 1.73 -1.31
C TYR A 8 19.59 0.36 -1.94
N LEU A 9 19.60 -0.67 -1.10
CA LEU A 9 19.06 -1.99 -1.40
C LEU A 9 17.80 -2.17 -0.56
N SER A 10 16.66 -2.38 -1.19
CA SER A 10 15.41 -2.65 -0.50
C SER A 10 14.88 -4.04 -0.81
N LEU A 11 14.44 -4.73 0.24
CA LEU A 11 13.78 -6.03 0.16
C LEU A 11 12.34 -5.89 0.62
N VAL A 12 11.42 -6.55 -0.06
CA VAL A 12 10.00 -6.62 0.30
C VAL A 12 9.60 -8.08 0.41
N ALA A 13 9.23 -8.49 1.62
CA ALA A 13 8.60 -9.78 1.86
C ALA A 13 7.07 -9.60 1.80
N ILE A 14 6.43 -10.40 0.97
CA ILE A 14 5.00 -10.33 0.74
C ILE A 14 4.39 -11.66 1.20
N THR A 15 3.44 -11.58 2.11
CA THR A 15 2.72 -12.74 2.63
C THR A 15 1.23 -12.55 2.41
N ASN A 16 0.61 -13.50 1.75
CA ASN A 16 -0.85 -13.53 1.63
C ASN A 16 -1.45 -14.19 2.87
N ARG A 17 -2.32 -13.49 3.56
CA ARG A 17 -3.09 -14.01 4.68
C ARG A 17 -4.53 -14.21 4.24
N ILE A 18 -5.14 -15.29 4.73
CA ILE A 18 -6.57 -15.56 4.55
C ILE A 18 -7.26 -15.24 5.86
N ASP A 19 -8.25 -14.36 5.80
CA ASP A 19 -9.14 -14.11 6.94
C ASP A 19 -10.03 -15.35 7.12
N PRO A 20 -9.92 -16.06 8.26
CA PRO A 20 -10.68 -17.29 8.47
C PRO A 20 -12.19 -17.07 8.59
N THR A 21 -12.63 -15.83 8.85
CA THR A 21 -14.03 -15.49 9.01
C THR A 21 -14.71 -15.23 7.66
N THR A 22 -14.01 -14.54 6.76
CA THR A 22 -14.54 -14.11 5.47
C THR A 22 -14.06 -14.95 4.30
N GLY A 23 -12.96 -15.68 4.47
CA GLY A 23 -12.28 -16.42 3.40
C GLY A 23 -11.52 -15.54 2.42
N TYR A 24 -11.46 -14.22 2.65
CA TYR A 24 -10.75 -13.30 1.76
C TYR A 24 -9.25 -13.32 2.03
N ALA A 25 -8.48 -13.31 0.95
CA ALA A 25 -7.04 -13.12 1.01
C ALA A 25 -6.69 -11.63 0.99
N TYR A 26 -5.70 -11.24 1.78
CA TYR A 26 -5.11 -9.92 1.74
C TYR A 26 -3.60 -10.01 1.90
N PRO A 27 -2.83 -9.19 1.18
CA PRO A 27 -1.38 -9.17 1.31
C PRO A 27 -0.96 -8.41 2.56
N THR A 28 0.10 -8.89 3.20
CA THR A 28 0.85 -8.14 4.20
C THR A 28 2.27 -7.96 3.71
N PHE A 29 2.86 -6.83 4.05
CA PHE A 29 4.19 -6.44 3.60
C PHE A 29 5.10 -6.28 4.79
N GLU A 30 6.35 -6.72 4.64
CA GLU A 30 7.46 -6.41 5.52
C GLU A 30 8.60 -5.88 4.65
N THR A 31 9.16 -4.74 4.99
CA THR A 31 10.15 -4.08 4.18
C THR A 31 11.47 -3.90 4.95
N TYR A 32 12.57 -4.03 4.23
CA TYR A 32 13.92 -3.88 4.76
C TYR A 32 14.73 -3.05 3.78
N THR A 33 15.20 -1.88 4.19
CA THR A 33 16.04 -1.02 3.36
C THR A 33 17.40 -0.86 3.98
N PHE A 34 18.43 -1.19 3.21
CA PHE A 34 19.84 -1.08 3.60
C PHE A 34 20.50 0.06 2.85
N GLU A 35 21.27 0.85 3.56
CA GLU A 35 22.20 1.81 2.97
C GLU A 35 23.43 1.05 2.45
N LYS A 36 23.70 1.12 1.16
CA LYS A 36 24.76 0.28 0.52
C LYS A 36 26.15 0.64 0.97
N GLU A 37 26.42 1.91 1.25
CA GLU A 37 27.72 2.40 1.68
C GLU A 37 28.13 1.82 3.05
N THR A 38 27.21 1.73 3.98
CA THR A 38 27.47 1.32 5.37
C THR A 38 26.97 -0.10 5.68
N GLY A 39 26.11 -0.67 4.85
CA GLY A 39 25.42 -1.93 5.11
C GLY A 39 24.34 -1.81 6.21
N LYS A 40 24.04 -0.59 6.67
CA LYS A 40 23.12 -0.34 7.77
C LYS A 40 21.67 -0.56 7.33
N LEU A 41 20.93 -1.36 8.09
CA LEU A 41 19.47 -1.42 8.00
C LEU A 41 18.87 -0.12 8.54
N LEU A 42 18.05 0.54 7.74
CA LEU A 42 17.39 1.79 8.09
C LEU A 42 16.04 1.54 8.73
N THR A 43 15.75 2.28 9.79
CA THR A 43 14.42 2.32 10.40
C THR A 43 13.47 3.17 9.56
N MET A 44 12.17 2.99 9.76
CA MET A 44 11.14 3.81 9.11
C MET A 44 11.34 5.31 9.39
N GLY A 45 11.68 5.68 10.63
CA GLY A 45 11.96 7.07 10.99
C GLY A 45 13.16 7.65 10.25
N GLU A 46 14.22 6.87 10.07
CA GLU A 46 15.40 7.29 9.29
C GLU A 46 15.07 7.44 7.81
N LEU A 47 14.22 6.57 7.26
CA LEU A 47 13.75 6.69 5.88
C LEU A 47 12.96 7.97 5.68
N TYR A 48 11.98 8.25 6.53
CA TYR A 48 11.24 9.52 6.47
C TYR A 48 12.18 10.72 6.52
N GLN A 49 13.11 10.72 7.47
CA GLN A 49 14.06 11.83 7.62
C GLN A 49 14.96 12.02 6.40
N ARG A 50 15.50 10.93 5.85
CA ARG A 50 16.43 10.99 4.70
C ARG A 50 15.77 11.49 3.41
N PHE A 51 14.50 11.14 3.23
CA PHE A 51 13.73 11.53 2.04
C PHE A 51 12.92 12.80 2.24
N GLY A 52 12.99 13.44 3.42
CA GLY A 52 12.22 14.64 3.73
C GLY A 52 10.71 14.41 3.68
N LYS A 53 10.26 13.23 4.06
CA LYS A 53 8.87 12.80 4.08
C LYS A 53 8.38 12.57 5.51
N THR A 54 7.08 12.45 5.67
CA THR A 54 6.44 12.20 6.96
C THR A 54 5.38 11.10 6.86
N ALA A 55 5.05 10.50 8.00
CA ALA A 55 3.95 9.54 8.08
C ALA A 55 2.60 10.16 7.70
N ALA A 56 2.41 11.46 7.98
CA ALA A 56 1.19 12.18 7.60
C ALA A 56 1.06 12.33 6.08
N GLU A 57 2.17 12.59 5.38
CA GLU A 57 2.18 12.64 3.91
C GLU A 57 1.89 11.27 3.29
N ALA A 58 2.43 10.19 3.85
CA ALA A 58 2.10 8.84 3.40
C ALA A 58 0.60 8.54 3.58
N ALA A 59 0.03 8.82 4.75
CA ALA A 59 -1.39 8.64 5.03
C ALA A 59 -2.27 9.49 4.09
N SER A 60 -1.91 10.75 3.85
CA SER A 60 -2.62 11.64 2.92
C SER A 60 -2.56 11.15 1.47
N SER A 61 -1.39 10.66 1.04
CA SER A 61 -1.21 10.10 -0.31
C SER A 61 -2.08 8.84 -0.50
N PHE A 62 -2.14 7.98 0.52
CA PHE A 62 -3.00 6.80 0.51
C PHE A 62 -4.49 7.18 0.48
N GLU A 63 -4.91 8.12 1.33
CA GLU A 63 -6.29 8.62 1.33
C GLU A 63 -6.72 9.15 -0.04
N GLN A 64 -5.85 9.96 -0.67
CA GLN A 64 -6.12 10.51 -2.00
C GLN A 64 -6.31 9.38 -3.03
N THR A 65 -5.44 8.37 -3.01
CA THR A 65 -5.55 7.23 -3.93
C THR A 65 -6.83 6.44 -3.69
N MET A 66 -7.26 6.25 -2.43
CA MET A 66 -8.52 5.57 -2.13
C MET A 66 -9.74 6.35 -2.62
N LYS A 67 -9.72 7.68 -2.54
CA LYS A 67 -10.78 8.53 -3.12
C LYS A 67 -10.85 8.40 -4.64
N GLU A 68 -9.70 8.34 -5.31
CA GLU A 68 -9.63 8.14 -6.76
C GLU A 68 -10.17 6.75 -7.15
N TYR A 69 -9.82 5.69 -6.41
CA TYR A 69 -10.37 4.35 -6.63
C TYR A 69 -11.88 4.32 -6.44
N TYR A 70 -12.40 4.98 -5.42
CA TYR A 70 -13.85 5.09 -5.23
C TYR A 70 -14.55 5.78 -6.42
N GLN A 71 -13.98 6.87 -6.92
CA GLN A 71 -14.52 7.54 -8.11
C GLN A 71 -14.50 6.64 -9.36
N GLN A 72 -13.41 5.89 -9.56
CA GLN A 72 -13.32 4.93 -10.66
C GLN A 72 -14.38 3.82 -10.57
N GLU A 73 -14.67 3.34 -9.35
CA GLU A 73 -15.74 2.36 -9.13
C GLU A 73 -17.13 2.94 -9.46
N LEU A 74 -17.41 4.20 -9.08
CA LEU A 74 -18.64 4.89 -9.42
C LEU A 74 -18.82 5.06 -10.95
N GLU A 75 -17.73 5.30 -11.66
CA GLU A 75 -17.73 5.44 -13.12
C GLU A 75 -17.97 4.10 -13.85
N SER A 76 -17.78 2.98 -13.18
CA SER A 76 -17.92 1.64 -13.76
C SER A 76 -19.34 1.23 -14.12
N MET A 77 -20.36 2.01 -13.77
CA MET A 77 -21.80 1.78 -13.94
C MET A 77 -22.37 0.56 -13.17
N TYR A 78 -21.53 -0.26 -12.57
CA TYR A 78 -21.95 -1.40 -11.75
C TYR A 78 -22.00 -1.09 -10.26
N PHE A 79 -21.55 0.09 -9.88
CA PHE A 79 -21.44 0.56 -8.51
C PHE A 79 -21.99 1.97 -8.40
N THR A 80 -22.86 2.23 -7.44
CA THR A 80 -23.43 3.56 -7.22
C THR A 80 -23.25 4.00 -5.77
N GLU A 81 -23.21 5.31 -5.54
CA GLU A 81 -23.12 5.86 -4.19
C GLU A 81 -24.29 5.45 -3.28
N GLU A 82 -25.48 5.23 -3.86
CA GLU A 82 -26.64 4.72 -3.12
C GLU A 82 -26.45 3.28 -2.65
N MET A 83 -25.68 2.48 -3.38
CA MET A 83 -25.37 1.10 -2.98
C MET A 83 -24.32 1.05 -1.89
N CYS A 84 -23.32 1.92 -1.96
CA CYS A 84 -22.22 1.98 -1.02
C CYS A 84 -21.54 3.34 -1.09
N ASP A 85 -21.70 4.16 -0.06
CA ASP A 85 -20.98 5.42 0.07
C ASP A 85 -19.48 5.21 0.32
N TYR A 86 -18.71 6.30 0.38
CA TYR A 86 -17.26 6.21 0.57
C TYR A 86 -16.86 5.50 1.89
N ASN A 87 -17.62 5.66 2.97
CA ASN A 87 -17.35 4.98 4.22
C ASN A 87 -17.61 3.47 4.11
N CYS A 88 -18.69 3.09 3.46
CA CYS A 88 -18.96 1.68 3.13
C CYS A 88 -17.82 1.09 2.28
N PHE A 89 -17.36 1.81 1.26
CA PHE A 89 -16.23 1.41 0.42
C PHE A 89 -14.95 1.17 1.23
N LEU A 90 -14.60 2.04 2.17
CA LEU A 90 -13.45 1.87 3.05
C LEU A 90 -13.62 0.67 3.98
N ASN A 91 -14.80 0.52 4.59
CA ASN A 91 -15.10 -0.60 5.48
C ASN A 91 -14.99 -1.95 4.77
N LEU A 92 -15.51 -2.04 3.55
CA LEU A 92 -15.38 -3.24 2.71
C LEU A 92 -13.93 -3.60 2.42
N ARG A 93 -13.01 -2.65 2.45
CA ARG A 93 -11.57 -2.86 2.25
C ARG A 93 -10.76 -2.99 3.54
N GLY A 94 -11.45 -3.02 4.69
CA GLY A 94 -10.79 -3.12 5.99
C GLY A 94 -9.94 -1.89 6.33
N ILE A 95 -10.25 -0.73 5.74
CA ILE A 95 -9.53 0.52 5.98
C ILE A 95 -10.25 1.30 7.07
N ASN A 96 -9.72 1.22 8.29
CA ASN A 96 -10.25 1.95 9.44
C ASN A 96 -9.53 3.29 9.67
N ASP A 97 -8.31 3.39 9.18
CA ASP A 97 -7.50 4.61 9.17
C ASP A 97 -6.48 4.54 8.02
N TYR A 98 -5.91 5.69 7.67
CA TYR A 98 -4.97 5.78 6.54
C TYR A 98 -3.50 5.61 6.96
N SER A 99 -3.18 5.64 8.24
CA SER A 99 -1.81 5.63 8.75
C SER A 99 -1.31 4.24 9.13
N SER A 100 -2.19 3.31 9.46
CA SER A 100 -1.79 1.96 9.89
C SER A 100 -1.33 1.09 8.71
N GLY A 101 -0.41 0.18 8.98
CA GLY A 101 0.05 -0.82 8.02
C GLY A 101 0.81 -0.26 6.81
N ILE A 102 1.35 0.96 6.91
CA ILE A 102 2.26 1.53 5.93
C ILE A 102 3.66 0.93 6.15
N GLU A 103 4.24 0.40 5.07
CA GLU A 103 5.60 -0.13 5.04
C GLU A 103 6.42 0.63 3.99
N LEU A 104 7.52 1.25 4.41
CA LEU A 104 8.37 2.07 3.55
C LEU A 104 9.32 1.21 2.72
N TYR A 105 9.51 1.62 1.47
CA TYR A 105 10.33 0.91 0.51
C TYR A 105 11.04 1.91 -0.42
N VAL A 106 12.30 1.67 -0.71
CA VAL A 106 13.05 2.52 -1.65
C VAL A 106 13.19 1.80 -2.98
N GLU A 107 12.74 2.45 -4.06
CA GLU A 107 12.84 1.95 -5.43
C GLU A 107 13.45 3.02 -6.32
N ASN A 108 14.53 2.69 -7.01
CA ASN A 108 15.27 3.64 -7.86
C ASN A 108 15.68 4.92 -7.13
N ASP A 109 16.11 4.78 -5.86
CA ASP A 109 16.46 5.86 -4.95
C ASP A 109 15.31 6.84 -4.62
N GLU A 110 14.06 6.45 -4.85
CA GLU A 110 12.84 7.15 -4.44
C GLU A 110 12.14 6.41 -3.31
N LEU A 111 11.61 7.16 -2.34
CA LEU A 111 10.82 6.57 -1.25
C LEU A 111 9.38 6.32 -1.73
N LYS A 112 8.93 5.10 -1.56
CA LYS A 112 7.57 4.63 -1.82
C LYS A 112 7.05 3.90 -0.59
N PHE A 113 5.78 3.55 -0.57
CA PHE A 113 5.24 2.73 0.51
C PHE A 113 4.29 1.64 -0.01
N TYR A 114 4.22 0.55 0.74
CA TYR A 114 3.20 -0.48 0.60
C TYR A 114 2.12 -0.31 1.64
N ARG A 115 0.88 -0.58 1.26
CA ARG A 115 -0.27 -0.64 2.15
C ARG A 115 -1.23 -1.72 1.65
N GLY A 116 -1.37 -2.79 2.44
CA GLY A 116 -2.35 -3.84 2.14
C GLY A 116 -3.78 -3.40 2.49
N PHE A 117 -4.75 -3.83 1.69
CA PHE A 117 -6.17 -3.67 1.97
C PHE A 117 -6.96 -4.84 1.36
N GLN A 118 -8.18 -5.06 1.85
CA GLN A 118 -9.05 -6.10 1.33
C GLN A 118 -9.65 -5.67 -0.01
N VAL A 119 -9.74 -6.60 -0.92
CA VAL A 119 -10.37 -6.36 -2.21
C VAL A 119 -11.48 -7.36 -2.41
N PHE A 120 -12.65 -6.85 -2.76
CA PHE A 120 -13.84 -7.64 -2.99
C PHE A 120 -14.13 -7.63 -4.47
N SER A 121 -13.79 -8.67 -5.18
CA SER A 121 -14.37 -8.88 -6.48
C SER A 121 -14.17 -10.31 -6.95
N LYS A 122 -15.27 -10.92 -7.29
CA LYS A 122 -15.34 -12.22 -7.95
C LYS A 122 -14.67 -12.23 -9.35
N TYR A 123 -14.43 -11.03 -9.90
CA TYR A 123 -13.86 -10.83 -11.23
C TYR A 123 -12.39 -10.38 -11.20
N LEU A 124 -11.85 -10.14 -10.00
CA LEU A 124 -10.51 -9.60 -9.83
C LEU A 124 -9.50 -10.65 -9.34
N GLU A 125 -9.87 -11.92 -9.27
CA GLU A 125 -8.96 -12.96 -8.77
C GLU A 125 -7.60 -12.97 -9.46
N GLU A 126 -7.53 -12.66 -10.75
CA GLU A 126 -6.26 -12.56 -11.47
C GLU A 126 -5.56 -11.20 -11.30
N GLN A 127 -6.28 -10.12 -10.98
CA GLN A 127 -5.70 -8.79 -10.76
C GLN A 127 -5.24 -8.56 -9.32
N PHE A 128 -5.77 -9.36 -8.41
CA PHE A 128 -5.62 -9.23 -6.98
C PHE A 128 -4.23 -9.37 -6.43
N TYR A 129 -3.39 -10.07 -7.13
CA TYR A 129 -2.08 -10.45 -6.66
C TYR A 129 -0.96 -9.69 -7.36
N ARG A 130 -1.26 -8.58 -8.00
CA ARG A 130 -0.23 -7.66 -8.43
C ARG A 130 0.25 -6.89 -7.21
N ASN A 131 1.44 -7.19 -6.78
CA ASN A 131 2.09 -6.49 -5.67
C ASN A 131 2.19 -4.97 -5.92
N GLU A 132 2.09 -4.55 -7.18
CA GLU A 132 2.10 -3.17 -7.64
C GLU A 132 0.81 -2.43 -7.27
N ASP A 133 -0.33 -3.11 -7.15
CA ASP A 133 -1.61 -2.51 -6.77
C ASP A 133 -1.62 -2.02 -5.31
N PHE A 134 -0.65 -2.45 -4.51
CA PHE A 134 -0.48 -2.08 -3.10
C PHE A 134 0.74 -1.19 -2.84
N LYS A 135 1.40 -0.76 -3.91
CA LYS A 135 2.55 0.15 -3.89
C LYS A 135 2.11 1.56 -4.26
N PHE A 136 2.46 2.53 -3.43
CA PHE A 136 2.00 3.90 -3.55
C PHE A 136 3.17 4.87 -3.57
N ASP A 137 3.00 5.93 -4.35
CA ASP A 137 3.89 7.08 -4.37
C ASP A 137 3.44 8.14 -3.35
N PHE A 138 4.41 8.91 -2.85
CA PHE A 138 4.12 10.14 -2.09
C PHE A 138 3.62 11.23 -3.05
N ARG A 139 2.50 11.82 -2.70
CA ARG A 139 1.86 12.89 -3.48
C ARG A 139 1.89 14.22 -2.76
#